data_4bc84439512964322030661a09ce09e8
#
_entry.id   4bc84439512964322030661a09ce09e8
#
_cell.length_a   1.000
_cell.length_b   1.000
_cell.length_c   1.000
_cell.angle_alpha   90.00
_cell.angle_beta   90.00
_cell.angle_gamma   90.00
#
_symmetry.space_group_name_H-M   'P 1'
#
loop_
_entity.id
_entity.type
_entity.pdbx_description
1 polymer ?
#
loop_
_entity_poly.entity_id
_entity_poly.type
_entity_poly.pdbx_seq_one_letter_code
_entity_poly.pdbx_strand_id
1 'polypeptide(L)'
;MLIPGFLLARPEVEDLMAYSAPLEGRRGLLRLDFNENTVGPSPQVVEAIRAIPADQYAVYPEYDGLREAVVDNLAATGLGQPLTPEQIGLFNGVDAALHAIFHAYGDRGDTLLTTSPTFGYYTPCAQMQGMAIEAIPYRLPDFGFPLEELRAALLGNGTPAWQPPRILLICNPNNPTGTRLDPELILDLAASAPGTLVVVDELYEAFTGDSVLPSADFAATPNLLVLRSLAKTAGLAGLRIGFAIGAAPVIDRIGRVTGPYDINSFAVTAAHAALADQAYVDSYVTEVLRARDWIVQKLQGAGVRHHAAGGNYLLIWPEHPVEEVEQRLRQAGILVRSMAAKPLIDGSLRVSIGTTEQMQRFWTAYLQAA
;
A
#
# COMPACT_ATOMS: atom_id res chain seq x y z
N MET A 1 -20.73 21.34 -20.38
CA MET A 1 -20.84 22.64 -21.09
C MET A 1 -19.64 23.48 -20.67
N LEU A 2 -18.67 23.70 -21.57
CA LEU A 2 -17.47 24.48 -21.26
C LEU A 2 -17.86 25.96 -21.07
N ILE A 3 -17.42 26.56 -19.98
CA ILE A 3 -17.61 28.00 -19.72
C ILE A 3 -16.65 28.72 -20.67
N PRO A 4 -17.11 29.63 -21.56
CA PRO A 4 -16.24 30.41 -22.44
C PRO A 4 -15.19 31.17 -21.64
N GLY A 5 -13.89 30.97 -21.99
CA GLY A 5 -12.75 31.61 -21.32
C GLY A 5 -12.19 30.81 -20.12
N PHE A 6 -12.69 29.59 -19.85
CA PHE A 6 -12.10 28.72 -18.82
C PHE A 6 -10.79 28.09 -19.36
N LEU A 7 -9.72 28.21 -18.56
CA LEU A 7 -8.44 27.56 -18.88
C LEU A 7 -8.53 26.06 -18.58
N LEU A 8 -8.37 25.25 -19.60
CA LEU A 8 -8.34 23.78 -19.45
C LEU A 8 -6.96 23.32 -18.98
N ALA A 9 -6.95 22.27 -18.18
CA ALA A 9 -5.73 21.52 -17.90
C ALA A 9 -5.32 20.67 -19.13
N ARG A 10 -4.25 19.91 -19.00
CA ARG A 10 -3.89 18.93 -20.04
C ARG A 10 -4.96 17.83 -20.12
N PRO A 11 -5.16 17.21 -21.30
CA PRO A 11 -6.25 16.24 -21.51
C PRO A 11 -6.29 15.12 -20.49
N GLU A 12 -5.13 14.58 -20.10
CA GLU A 12 -5.02 13.50 -19.12
C GLU A 12 -5.54 13.86 -17.73
N VAL A 13 -5.60 15.15 -17.42
CA VAL A 13 -6.11 15.67 -16.14
C VAL A 13 -7.58 16.04 -16.23
N GLU A 14 -8.03 16.57 -17.40
CA GLU A 14 -9.45 16.91 -17.60
C GLU A 14 -10.36 15.67 -17.49
N ASP A 15 -9.91 14.54 -18.02
CA ASP A 15 -10.67 13.28 -18.01
C ASP A 15 -10.46 12.45 -16.73
N LEU A 16 -9.59 12.91 -15.81
CA LEU A 16 -9.23 12.16 -14.61
C LEU A 16 -10.32 12.26 -13.55
N MET A 17 -10.82 11.13 -13.10
CA MET A 17 -11.63 11.08 -11.89
C MET A 17 -10.75 11.21 -10.65
N ALA A 18 -10.98 12.23 -9.83
CA ALA A 18 -10.25 12.41 -8.59
C ALA A 18 -10.43 11.19 -7.67
N TYR A 19 -9.31 10.65 -7.19
CA TYR A 19 -9.36 9.62 -6.16
C TYR A 19 -9.92 10.25 -4.87
N SER A 20 -11.09 9.81 -4.44
CA SER A 20 -11.74 10.32 -3.25
C SER A 20 -11.88 9.26 -2.17
N ALA A 21 -11.67 9.67 -0.93
CA ALA A 21 -11.90 8.87 0.24
C ALA A 21 -12.68 9.71 1.27
N PRO A 22 -13.65 9.15 2.00
CA PRO A 22 -14.42 9.89 3.01
C PRO A 22 -13.53 10.13 4.24
N LEU A 23 -12.77 11.24 4.23
CA LEU A 23 -11.80 11.57 5.27
C LEU A 23 -12.45 12.20 6.51
N GLU A 24 -13.60 12.86 6.33
CA GLU A 24 -14.24 13.62 7.40
C GLU A 24 -15.17 12.77 8.26
N GLY A 25 -15.40 13.20 9.50
CA GLY A 25 -16.35 12.57 10.43
C GLY A 25 -15.93 11.18 10.92
N ARG A 26 -14.61 10.85 10.92
CA ARG A 26 -14.08 9.55 11.34
C ARG A 26 -13.58 9.52 12.80
N ARG A 27 -13.35 10.71 13.39
CA ARG A 27 -12.85 10.81 14.77
C ARG A 27 -13.91 10.33 15.75
N GLY A 28 -13.49 9.56 16.76
CA GLY A 28 -14.39 8.98 17.76
C GLY A 28 -15.11 7.69 17.32
N LEU A 29 -14.98 7.28 16.05
CA LEU A 29 -15.50 6.01 15.56
C LEU A 29 -14.41 4.93 15.53
N LEU A 30 -14.81 3.67 15.59
CA LEU A 30 -13.90 2.55 15.34
C LEU A 30 -13.60 2.49 13.83
N ARG A 31 -12.36 2.79 13.45
CA ARG A 31 -11.92 2.92 12.05
C ARG A 31 -11.39 1.60 11.52
N LEU A 32 -12.25 0.86 10.80
CA LEU A 32 -11.91 -0.39 10.11
C LEU A 32 -12.06 -0.25 8.58
N ASP A 33 -11.85 0.96 8.05
CA ASP A 33 -12.11 1.33 6.65
C ASP A 33 -10.83 1.54 5.80
N PHE A 34 -9.70 2.01 6.38
CA PHE A 34 -8.49 2.39 5.63
C PHE A 34 -7.26 1.57 5.98
N ASN A 35 -7.42 0.42 6.61
CA ASN A 35 -6.31 -0.45 7.00
C ASN A 35 -5.27 0.27 7.87
N GLU A 36 -5.71 1.26 8.68
CA GLU A 36 -4.87 1.97 9.62
C GLU A 36 -4.52 1.06 10.81
N ASN A 37 -3.42 1.36 11.48
CA ASN A 37 -3.19 0.85 12.84
C ASN A 37 -4.23 1.49 13.77
N THR A 38 -5.08 0.67 14.37
CA THR A 38 -6.20 1.14 15.20
C THR A 38 -5.81 1.46 16.64
N VAL A 39 -4.59 1.11 17.04
CA VAL A 39 -4.02 1.38 18.36
C VAL A 39 -3.25 2.70 18.38
N GLY A 40 -2.54 2.99 17.28
CA GLY A 40 -1.70 4.18 17.14
C GLY A 40 -0.20 3.87 17.26
N PRO A 41 0.66 4.91 17.28
CA PRO A 41 2.10 4.76 17.38
C PRO A 41 2.56 4.36 18.80
N SER A 42 3.79 3.90 18.89
CA SER A 42 4.39 3.56 20.20
C SER A 42 4.50 4.77 21.13
N PRO A 43 4.51 4.56 22.45
CA PRO A 43 4.77 5.65 23.39
C PRO A 43 6.09 6.38 23.13
N GLN A 44 7.14 5.67 22.67
CA GLN A 44 8.43 6.28 22.33
C GLN A 44 8.29 7.29 21.18
N VAL A 45 7.50 6.98 20.16
CA VAL A 45 7.19 7.90 19.06
C VAL A 45 6.45 9.14 19.56
N VAL A 46 5.45 8.95 20.42
CA VAL A 46 4.68 10.07 20.99
C VAL A 46 5.58 11.01 21.81
N GLU A 47 6.45 10.46 22.65
CA GLU A 47 7.38 11.26 23.45
C GLU A 47 8.45 11.96 22.57
N ALA A 48 8.97 11.29 21.53
CA ALA A 48 9.89 11.90 20.60
C ALA A 48 9.27 13.12 19.90
N ILE A 49 8.01 13.02 19.45
CA ILE A 49 7.29 14.15 18.84
C ILE A 49 7.08 15.28 19.86
N ARG A 50 6.70 14.97 21.09
CA ARG A 50 6.50 15.98 22.16
C ARG A 50 7.79 16.69 22.54
N ALA A 51 8.93 16.05 22.39
CA ALA A 51 10.24 16.60 22.70
C ALA A 51 10.79 17.53 21.60
N ILE A 52 10.12 17.65 20.43
CA ILE A 52 10.57 18.55 19.36
C ILE A 52 10.54 19.98 19.86
N PRO A 53 11.69 20.72 19.89
CA PRO A 53 11.75 22.10 20.29
C PRO A 53 10.92 23.01 19.37
N ALA A 54 10.32 24.06 19.92
CA ALA A 54 9.41 24.94 19.19
C ALA A 54 10.09 25.69 18.02
N ASP A 55 11.37 25.98 18.11
CA ASP A 55 12.15 26.62 17.06
C ASP A 55 12.36 25.72 15.84
N GLN A 56 12.37 24.39 16.01
CA GLN A 56 12.42 23.43 14.90
C GLN A 56 11.17 23.47 14.00
N TYR A 57 10.05 24.02 14.47
CA TYR A 57 8.85 24.17 13.62
C TYR A 57 9.04 25.19 12.49
N ALA A 58 9.99 26.10 12.64
CA ALA A 58 10.28 27.15 11.67
C ALA A 58 11.46 26.83 10.74
N VAL A 59 12.10 25.67 10.92
CA VAL A 59 13.27 25.24 10.14
C VAL A 59 12.86 24.13 9.17
N TYR A 60 13.42 24.14 7.96
CA TYR A 60 13.23 23.06 7.01
C TYR A 60 13.74 21.72 7.59
N PRO A 61 13.06 20.60 7.27
CA PRO A 61 13.43 19.30 7.82
C PRO A 61 14.85 18.87 7.39
N GLU A 62 15.56 18.27 8.31
CA GLU A 62 16.82 17.55 8.07
C GLU A 62 16.53 16.05 8.03
N TYR A 63 17.17 15.34 7.11
CA TYR A 63 16.95 13.90 6.89
C TYR A 63 18.15 13.06 7.33
N ASP A 64 19.10 13.67 8.03
CA ASP A 64 20.34 13.04 8.45
C ASP A 64 20.08 11.80 9.31
N GLY A 65 20.77 10.70 8.96
CA GLY A 65 20.66 9.43 9.68
C GLY A 65 19.37 8.63 9.40
N LEU A 66 18.36 9.18 8.69
CA LEU A 66 17.08 8.45 8.49
C LEU A 66 17.25 7.30 7.50
N ARG A 67 18.05 7.46 6.43
CA ARG A 67 18.33 6.36 5.50
C ARG A 67 19.10 5.25 6.18
N GLU A 68 20.09 5.61 6.96
CA GLU A 68 20.87 4.70 7.80
C GLU A 68 19.99 3.94 8.77
N ALA A 69 19.07 4.63 9.47
CA ALA A 69 18.11 3.99 10.38
C ALA A 69 17.19 2.99 9.67
N VAL A 70 16.78 3.26 8.42
CA VAL A 70 16.02 2.29 7.61
C VAL A 70 16.89 1.08 7.27
N VAL A 71 18.12 1.28 6.84
CA VAL A 71 19.08 0.19 6.53
C VAL A 71 19.31 -0.67 7.77
N ASP A 72 19.57 -0.06 8.92
CA ASP A 72 19.82 -0.77 10.18
C ASP A 72 18.57 -1.57 10.64
N ASN A 73 17.38 -0.98 10.53
CA ASN A 73 16.14 -1.67 10.87
C ASN A 73 15.88 -2.87 9.95
N LEU A 74 16.06 -2.71 8.63
CA LEU A 74 15.92 -3.80 7.67
C LEU A 74 16.93 -4.93 7.93
N ALA A 75 18.17 -4.59 8.24
CA ALA A 75 19.18 -5.57 8.60
C ALA A 75 18.84 -6.31 9.91
N ALA A 76 18.38 -5.59 10.94
CA ALA A 76 17.99 -6.16 12.23
C ALA A 76 16.76 -7.09 12.14
N THR A 77 15.85 -6.83 11.23
CA THR A 77 14.65 -7.66 10.99
C THR A 77 14.89 -8.80 10.01
N GLY A 78 16.10 -8.95 9.48
CA GLY A 78 16.43 -9.99 8.50
C GLY A 78 15.88 -9.72 7.10
N LEU A 79 15.37 -8.52 6.84
CA LEU A 79 14.77 -8.10 5.56
C LEU A 79 15.77 -7.43 4.61
N GLY A 80 17.06 -7.65 4.78
CA GLY A 80 18.02 -6.98 3.92
C GLY A 80 19.26 -7.80 3.62
N GLN A 81 19.63 -7.88 2.36
CA GLN A 81 21.03 -7.95 1.94
C GLN A 81 21.71 -6.66 2.45
N PRO A 82 23.07 -6.61 2.53
CA PRO A 82 23.74 -5.37 2.89
C PRO A 82 23.30 -4.23 1.95
N LEU A 83 22.45 -3.35 2.47
CA LEU A 83 21.95 -2.17 1.75
C LEU A 83 22.84 -0.96 2.12
N THR A 84 22.87 0.03 1.23
CA THR A 84 23.50 1.32 1.51
C THR A 84 22.44 2.43 1.58
N PRO A 85 22.71 3.56 2.25
CA PRO A 85 21.77 4.68 2.33
C PRO A 85 21.33 5.22 0.96
N GLU A 86 22.17 5.11 -0.08
CA GLU A 86 21.87 5.53 -1.45
C GLU A 86 20.79 4.67 -2.12
N GLN A 87 20.55 3.48 -1.59
CA GLN A 87 19.50 2.56 -2.03
C GLN A 87 18.14 2.83 -1.37
N ILE A 88 18.07 3.84 -0.48
CA ILE A 88 16.86 4.23 0.25
C ILE A 88 16.37 5.60 -0.23
N GLY A 89 15.19 5.62 -0.84
CA GLY A 89 14.42 6.83 -1.16
C GLY A 89 13.45 7.16 -0.03
N LEU A 90 13.40 8.43 0.39
CA LEU A 90 12.49 8.93 1.42
C LEU A 90 11.37 9.73 0.77
N PHE A 91 10.10 9.47 1.14
CA PHE A 91 8.93 10.07 0.52
C PHE A 91 7.85 10.43 1.53
N ASN A 92 7.04 11.43 1.20
CA ASN A 92 5.86 11.83 1.98
C ASN A 92 4.73 10.79 1.85
N GLY A 93 4.97 9.60 2.37
CA GLY A 93 4.16 8.40 2.17
C GLY A 93 4.41 7.74 0.81
N VAL A 94 3.92 6.51 0.66
CA VAL A 94 4.07 5.75 -0.59
C VAL A 94 3.34 6.38 -1.77
N ASP A 95 2.27 7.15 -1.52
CA ASP A 95 1.58 7.87 -2.59
C ASP A 95 2.54 8.86 -3.30
N ALA A 96 3.40 9.57 -2.55
CA ALA A 96 4.42 10.45 -3.14
C ALA A 96 5.50 9.65 -3.88
N ALA A 97 5.89 8.47 -3.37
CA ALA A 97 6.80 7.59 -4.09
C ALA A 97 6.19 7.10 -5.42
N LEU A 98 4.90 6.74 -5.43
CA LEU A 98 4.18 6.37 -6.66
C LEU A 98 4.20 7.53 -7.67
N HIS A 99 3.85 8.75 -7.26
CA HIS A 99 3.95 9.92 -8.13
C HIS A 99 5.35 10.09 -8.73
N ALA A 100 6.39 9.98 -7.89
CA ALA A 100 7.78 10.10 -8.33
C ALA A 100 8.16 9.01 -9.35
N ILE A 101 7.73 7.76 -9.11
CA ILE A 101 7.95 6.63 -10.02
C ILE A 101 7.31 6.89 -11.38
N PHE A 102 6.02 7.25 -11.40
CA PHE A 102 5.31 7.50 -12.64
C PHE A 102 5.83 8.75 -13.38
N HIS A 103 6.25 9.80 -12.66
CA HIS A 103 6.88 10.98 -13.26
C HIS A 103 8.26 10.70 -13.84
N ALA A 104 9.05 9.81 -13.20
CA ALA A 104 10.42 9.53 -13.64
C ALA A 104 10.48 8.48 -14.77
N TYR A 105 9.52 7.56 -14.82
CA TYR A 105 9.60 6.38 -15.70
C TYR A 105 8.43 6.24 -16.66
N GLY A 106 7.29 6.87 -16.43
CA GLY A 106 6.11 6.78 -17.28
C GLY A 106 5.98 7.95 -18.23
N ASP A 107 5.64 7.68 -19.49
CA ASP A 107 5.36 8.68 -20.49
C ASP A 107 4.08 8.32 -21.27
N ARG A 108 3.57 9.29 -22.04
CA ARG A 108 2.40 9.07 -22.90
C ARG A 108 2.64 7.93 -23.88
N GLY A 109 1.73 6.97 -23.89
CA GLY A 109 1.79 5.78 -24.74
C GLY A 109 2.53 4.59 -24.13
N ASP A 110 3.22 4.77 -23.01
CA ASP A 110 3.74 3.65 -22.22
C ASP A 110 2.60 2.86 -21.56
N THR A 111 2.88 1.63 -21.14
CA THR A 111 1.92 0.76 -20.45
C THR A 111 2.32 0.51 -19.00
N LEU A 112 1.35 0.69 -18.09
CA LEU A 112 1.36 0.11 -16.75
C LEU A 112 0.73 -1.29 -16.84
N LEU A 113 1.49 -2.32 -16.48
CA LEU A 113 0.99 -3.67 -16.24
C LEU A 113 0.75 -3.86 -14.73
N THR A 114 -0.42 -4.35 -14.35
CA THR A 114 -0.76 -4.63 -12.95
C THR A 114 -1.85 -5.70 -12.85
N THR A 115 -2.35 -5.98 -11.65
CA THR A 115 -3.46 -6.92 -11.41
C THR A 115 -4.76 -6.18 -11.06
N SER A 116 -5.92 -6.86 -11.13
CA SER A 116 -7.24 -6.30 -10.78
C SER A 116 -8.12 -7.31 -10.02
N PRO A 117 -8.81 -6.89 -8.92
CA PRO A 117 -8.73 -5.58 -8.27
C PRO A 117 -7.43 -5.42 -7.46
N THR A 118 -6.88 -4.21 -7.44
CA THR A 118 -5.71 -3.84 -6.63
C THR A 118 -5.89 -2.45 -6.02
N PHE A 119 -4.85 -1.88 -5.42
CA PHE A 119 -4.94 -0.56 -4.81
C PHE A 119 -5.29 0.51 -5.86
N GLY A 120 -6.43 1.15 -5.66
CA GLY A 120 -7.07 1.98 -6.68
C GLY A 120 -6.30 3.25 -7.07
N TYR A 121 -5.23 3.61 -6.36
CA TYR A 121 -4.46 4.81 -6.65
C TYR A 121 -3.40 4.63 -7.75
N TYR A 122 -3.05 3.40 -8.11
CA TYR A 122 -2.13 3.13 -9.23
C TYR A 122 -2.68 3.64 -10.56
N THR A 123 -3.97 3.38 -10.79
CA THR A 123 -4.67 3.81 -12.02
C THR A 123 -4.58 5.32 -12.27
N PRO A 124 -4.99 6.22 -11.35
CA PRO A 124 -4.88 7.66 -11.60
C PRO A 124 -3.43 8.12 -11.73
N CYS A 125 -2.46 7.51 -11.05
CA CYS A 125 -1.04 7.86 -11.24
C CYS A 125 -0.57 7.59 -12.68
N ALA A 126 -0.94 6.44 -13.26
CA ALA A 126 -0.62 6.11 -14.65
C ALA A 126 -1.38 7.01 -15.64
N GLN A 127 -2.67 7.22 -15.41
CA GLN A 127 -3.52 8.07 -16.25
C GLN A 127 -3.00 9.50 -16.34
N MET A 128 -2.52 10.07 -15.22
CA MET A 128 -1.92 11.41 -15.21
C MET A 128 -0.70 11.52 -16.15
N GLN A 129 0.00 10.44 -16.44
CA GLN A 129 1.11 10.42 -17.39
C GLN A 129 0.67 10.10 -18.84
N GLY A 130 -0.61 9.79 -19.06
CA GLY A 130 -1.11 9.36 -20.36
C GLY A 130 -0.72 7.92 -20.72
N MET A 131 -0.42 7.11 -19.71
CA MET A 131 -0.09 5.70 -19.88
C MET A 131 -1.35 4.87 -20.13
N ALA A 132 -1.21 3.82 -20.94
CA ALA A 132 -2.19 2.75 -21.01
C ALA A 132 -2.11 1.87 -19.77
N ILE A 133 -3.22 1.21 -19.41
CA ILE A 133 -3.27 0.32 -18.26
C ILE A 133 -3.72 -1.05 -18.71
N GLU A 134 -2.89 -2.05 -18.48
CA GLU A 134 -3.21 -3.46 -18.63
C GLU A 134 -3.31 -4.10 -17.24
N ALA A 135 -4.54 -4.42 -16.82
CA ALA A 135 -4.85 -4.94 -15.50
C ALA A 135 -5.34 -6.39 -15.60
N ILE A 136 -4.52 -7.33 -15.20
CA ILE A 136 -4.81 -8.77 -15.28
C ILE A 136 -5.70 -9.17 -14.10
N PRO A 137 -6.89 -9.77 -14.34
CA PRO A 137 -7.79 -10.13 -13.25
C PRO A 137 -7.28 -11.31 -12.42
N TYR A 138 -7.48 -11.25 -11.10
CA TYR A 138 -7.26 -12.40 -10.21
C TYR A 138 -8.19 -13.55 -10.57
N ARG A 139 -7.74 -14.79 -10.35
CA ARG A 139 -8.51 -16.00 -10.64
C ARG A 139 -9.53 -16.28 -9.54
N LEU A 140 -10.77 -16.55 -9.91
CA LEU A 140 -11.82 -16.97 -8.98
C LEU A 140 -11.83 -18.49 -8.83
N PRO A 141 -12.33 -19.03 -7.68
CA PRO A 141 -13.04 -18.32 -6.60
C PRO A 141 -12.16 -17.78 -5.45
N ASP A 142 -10.89 -18.12 -5.42
CA ASP A 142 -9.95 -17.93 -4.29
C ASP A 142 -9.03 -16.71 -4.44
N PHE A 143 -9.24 -15.91 -5.48
CA PHE A 143 -8.38 -14.79 -5.87
C PHE A 143 -6.92 -15.20 -6.12
N GLY A 144 -6.71 -16.38 -6.70
CA GLY A 144 -5.39 -16.85 -7.07
C GLY A 144 -4.66 -15.88 -8.00
N PHE A 145 -3.34 -15.71 -7.78
CA PHE A 145 -2.54 -14.77 -8.58
C PHE A 145 -2.45 -15.24 -10.04
N PRO A 146 -2.70 -14.38 -11.04
CA PRO A 146 -2.73 -14.74 -12.45
C PRO A 146 -1.31 -14.72 -13.06
N LEU A 147 -0.40 -15.56 -12.55
CA LEU A 147 1.03 -15.52 -12.88
C LEU A 147 1.30 -15.72 -14.38
N GLU A 148 0.67 -16.74 -14.99
CA GLU A 148 0.93 -17.07 -16.39
C GLU A 148 0.43 -15.98 -17.35
N GLU A 149 -0.74 -15.42 -17.07
CA GLU A 149 -1.32 -14.32 -17.85
C GLU A 149 -0.48 -13.05 -17.71
N LEU A 150 -0.03 -12.75 -16.47
CA LEU A 150 0.82 -11.60 -16.21
C LEU A 150 2.20 -11.77 -16.87
N ARG A 151 2.78 -12.97 -16.81
CA ARG A 151 4.05 -13.29 -17.49
C ARG A 151 3.92 -13.17 -19.01
N ALA A 152 2.82 -13.63 -19.58
CA ALA A 152 2.56 -13.50 -21.02
C ALA A 152 2.42 -12.03 -21.44
N ALA A 153 1.73 -11.21 -20.64
CA ALA A 153 1.63 -9.76 -20.87
C ALA A 153 3.00 -9.06 -20.74
N LEU A 154 3.79 -9.45 -19.73
CA LEU A 154 5.10 -8.87 -19.45
C LEU A 154 6.16 -9.17 -20.52
N LEU A 155 6.20 -10.41 -21.01
CA LEU A 155 7.25 -10.89 -21.93
C LEU A 155 6.81 -10.94 -23.39
N GLY A 156 5.52 -10.74 -23.65
CA GLY A 156 4.91 -10.93 -24.96
C GLY A 156 4.68 -12.38 -25.31
N ASN A 157 3.79 -12.60 -26.27
CA ASN A 157 3.41 -13.92 -26.80
C ASN A 157 3.92 -14.13 -28.22
N GLY A 158 4.99 -13.43 -28.62
CA GLY A 158 5.55 -13.51 -29.98
C GLY A 158 4.84 -12.62 -31.01
N THR A 159 3.95 -11.73 -30.58
CA THR A 159 3.27 -10.79 -31.50
C THR A 159 4.23 -9.69 -31.94
N PRO A 160 4.45 -9.46 -33.24
CA PRO A 160 5.43 -8.46 -33.73
C PRO A 160 5.17 -7.02 -33.27
N ALA A 161 3.93 -6.68 -32.93
CA ALA A 161 3.53 -5.35 -32.47
C ALA A 161 3.59 -5.17 -30.95
N TRP A 162 3.98 -6.21 -30.21
CA TRP A 162 4.06 -6.13 -28.76
C TRP A 162 5.17 -5.16 -28.31
N GLN A 163 4.86 -4.35 -27.32
CA GLN A 163 5.80 -3.46 -26.65
C GLN A 163 5.89 -3.87 -25.17
N PRO A 164 7.08 -3.93 -24.59
CA PRO A 164 7.21 -4.25 -23.17
C PRO A 164 6.52 -3.18 -22.32
N PRO A 165 5.76 -3.55 -21.28
CA PRO A 165 5.23 -2.58 -20.34
C PRO A 165 6.36 -1.80 -19.69
N ARG A 166 6.17 -0.49 -19.53
CA ARG A 166 7.19 0.38 -18.93
C ARG A 166 7.34 0.15 -17.45
N ILE A 167 6.22 -0.10 -16.77
CA ILE A 167 6.13 -0.38 -15.34
C ILE A 167 5.27 -1.63 -15.15
N LEU A 168 5.77 -2.61 -14.39
CA LEU A 168 4.99 -3.65 -13.75
C LEU A 168 4.83 -3.28 -12.27
N LEU A 169 3.59 -3.16 -11.77
CA LEU A 169 3.33 -2.86 -10.38
C LEU A 169 2.54 -3.98 -9.72
N ILE A 170 3.12 -4.61 -8.70
CA ILE A 170 2.56 -5.71 -7.92
C ILE A 170 2.37 -5.26 -6.47
N CYS A 171 1.14 -5.31 -5.96
CA CYS A 171 0.86 -5.15 -4.53
C CYS A 171 0.97 -6.52 -3.85
N ASN A 172 1.92 -6.69 -2.94
CA ASN A 172 2.16 -7.99 -2.29
C ASN A 172 2.41 -7.85 -0.77
N PRO A 173 1.45 -8.24 0.07
CA PRO A 173 0.10 -8.76 -0.21
C PRO A 173 -0.82 -7.76 -0.89
N ASN A 174 -1.72 -8.24 -1.78
CA ASN A 174 -2.60 -7.36 -2.55
C ASN A 174 -3.72 -6.74 -1.70
N ASN A 175 -3.93 -5.46 -1.83
CA ASN A 175 -5.10 -4.77 -1.31
C ASN A 175 -6.11 -4.55 -2.45
N PRO A 176 -7.34 -5.14 -2.41
CA PRO A 176 -8.04 -5.59 -1.20
C PRO A 176 -8.15 -7.11 -0.99
N THR A 177 -7.64 -7.95 -1.90
CA THR A 177 -7.89 -9.40 -1.83
C THR A 177 -7.01 -10.13 -0.81
N GLY A 178 -5.87 -9.55 -0.42
CA GLY A 178 -4.89 -10.21 0.42
C GLY A 178 -4.09 -11.29 -0.32
N THR A 179 -4.28 -11.46 -1.63
CA THR A 179 -3.54 -12.42 -2.44
C THR A 179 -2.04 -12.18 -2.33
N ARG A 180 -1.29 -13.27 -2.25
CA ARG A 180 0.15 -13.29 -2.11
C ARG A 180 0.78 -13.94 -3.33
N LEU A 181 1.89 -13.39 -3.80
CA LEU A 181 2.78 -14.02 -4.76
C LEU A 181 4.09 -14.33 -4.05
N ASP A 182 4.62 -15.52 -4.30
CA ASP A 182 5.92 -15.93 -3.78
C ASP A 182 6.99 -14.91 -4.19
N PRO A 183 7.82 -14.39 -3.26
CA PRO A 183 8.90 -13.45 -3.54
C PRO A 183 9.85 -13.91 -4.65
N GLU A 184 10.20 -15.19 -4.72
CA GLU A 184 11.08 -15.72 -5.76
C GLU A 184 10.48 -15.59 -7.17
N LEU A 185 9.15 -15.74 -7.29
CA LEU A 185 8.45 -15.52 -8.56
C LEU A 185 8.46 -14.05 -8.98
N ILE A 186 8.40 -13.12 -8.01
CA ILE A 186 8.51 -11.68 -8.29
C ILE A 186 9.92 -11.35 -8.79
N LEU A 187 10.94 -11.91 -8.14
CA LEU A 187 12.34 -11.73 -8.54
C LEU A 187 12.61 -12.30 -9.95
N ASP A 188 12.03 -13.47 -10.26
CA ASP A 188 12.11 -14.05 -11.59
C ASP A 188 11.42 -13.19 -12.67
N LEU A 189 10.27 -12.60 -12.38
CA LEU A 189 9.62 -11.63 -13.26
C LEU A 189 10.51 -10.42 -13.53
N ALA A 190 11.15 -9.86 -12.49
CA ALA A 190 12.04 -8.72 -12.63
C ALA A 190 13.30 -9.06 -13.45
N ALA A 191 13.92 -10.20 -13.19
CA ALA A 191 15.08 -10.68 -13.94
C ALA A 191 14.74 -10.97 -15.42
N SER A 192 13.53 -11.46 -15.68
CA SER A 192 13.08 -11.80 -17.04
C SER A 192 12.74 -10.58 -17.90
N ALA A 193 12.52 -9.40 -17.30
CA ALA A 193 12.08 -8.19 -17.98
C ALA A 193 12.94 -6.97 -17.66
N PRO A 194 14.24 -6.95 -18.02
CA PRO A 194 15.18 -5.88 -17.61
C PRO A 194 14.84 -4.50 -18.19
N GLY A 195 13.98 -4.42 -19.19
CA GLY A 195 13.47 -3.17 -19.78
C GLY A 195 12.24 -2.58 -19.07
N THR A 196 11.65 -3.32 -18.13
CA THR A 196 10.47 -2.92 -17.35
C THR A 196 10.87 -2.62 -15.92
N LEU A 197 10.45 -1.49 -15.36
CA LEU A 197 10.59 -1.22 -13.92
C LEU A 197 9.58 -2.08 -13.16
N VAL A 198 10.04 -3.00 -12.33
CA VAL A 198 9.20 -3.84 -11.47
C VAL A 198 9.08 -3.22 -10.10
N VAL A 199 7.90 -2.73 -9.76
CA VAL A 199 7.59 -2.08 -8.49
C VAL A 199 6.78 -3.05 -7.63
N VAL A 200 7.27 -3.35 -6.44
CA VAL A 200 6.60 -4.21 -5.47
C VAL A 200 6.14 -3.36 -4.29
N ASP A 201 4.82 -3.23 -4.15
CA ASP A 201 4.23 -2.52 -3.02
C ASP A 201 4.05 -3.49 -1.85
N GLU A 202 4.96 -3.42 -0.89
CA GLU A 202 5.01 -4.27 0.29
C GLU A 202 4.46 -3.60 1.56
N LEU A 203 3.46 -2.72 1.43
CA LEU A 203 2.88 -2.02 2.59
C LEU A 203 2.27 -2.94 3.65
N TYR A 204 1.92 -4.16 3.29
CA TYR A 204 1.26 -5.13 4.18
C TYR A 204 2.12 -6.36 4.48
N GLU A 205 3.37 -6.41 4.03
CA GLU A 205 4.20 -7.61 4.13
C GLU A 205 4.43 -8.08 5.56
N ALA A 206 4.53 -7.16 6.54
CA ALA A 206 4.72 -7.50 7.94
C ALA A 206 3.63 -8.43 8.52
N PHE A 207 2.45 -8.48 7.90
CA PHE A 207 1.36 -9.38 8.29
C PHE A 207 1.46 -10.78 7.67
N THR A 208 2.45 -11.04 6.80
CA THR A 208 2.61 -12.32 6.08
C THR A 208 4.05 -12.83 6.08
N GLY A 209 5.03 -11.94 6.20
CA GLY A 209 6.46 -12.26 6.11
C GLY A 209 6.97 -12.46 4.67
N ASP A 210 6.16 -12.12 3.65
CA ASP A 210 6.54 -12.31 2.24
C ASP A 210 7.20 -11.04 1.69
N SER A 211 8.50 -10.89 1.87
CA SER A 211 9.28 -9.80 1.28
C SER A 211 10.24 -10.32 0.22
N VAL A 212 10.43 -9.53 -0.85
CA VAL A 212 11.48 -9.81 -1.84
C VAL A 212 12.86 -9.39 -1.34
N LEU A 213 12.95 -8.51 -0.33
CA LEU A 213 14.20 -7.90 0.14
C LEU A 213 15.26 -8.91 0.60
N PRO A 214 14.94 -10.01 1.32
CA PRO A 214 15.94 -10.98 1.74
C PRO A 214 16.75 -11.62 0.61
N SER A 215 16.12 -11.80 -0.56
CA SER A 215 16.74 -12.42 -1.75
C SER A 215 17.02 -11.40 -2.87
N ALA A 216 16.72 -10.12 -2.69
CA ALA A 216 16.91 -9.11 -3.73
C ALA A 216 18.40 -8.80 -3.95
N ASP A 217 18.85 -8.89 -5.19
CA ASP A 217 20.17 -8.40 -5.64
C ASP A 217 19.95 -7.24 -6.61
N PHE A 218 20.03 -6.01 -6.09
CA PHE A 218 19.85 -4.79 -6.89
C PHE A 218 20.97 -4.50 -7.88
N ALA A 219 22.11 -5.21 -7.80
CA ALA A 219 23.15 -5.14 -8.80
C ALA A 219 22.82 -6.04 -10.01
N ALA A 220 22.29 -7.23 -9.74
CA ALA A 220 21.84 -8.17 -10.77
C ALA A 220 20.49 -7.79 -11.37
N THR A 221 19.59 -7.21 -10.56
CA THR A 221 18.22 -6.85 -10.95
C THR A 221 17.94 -5.36 -10.65
N PRO A 222 18.61 -4.44 -11.38
CA PRO A 222 18.55 -3.00 -11.08
C PRO A 222 17.19 -2.36 -11.39
N ASN A 223 16.30 -3.07 -12.08
CA ASN A 223 14.93 -2.68 -12.39
C ASN A 223 13.90 -3.08 -11.32
N LEU A 224 14.34 -3.63 -10.19
CA LEU A 224 13.47 -3.92 -9.04
C LEU A 224 13.41 -2.71 -8.11
N LEU A 225 12.21 -2.37 -7.65
CA LEU A 225 11.96 -1.30 -6.67
C LEU A 225 10.90 -1.76 -5.67
N VAL A 226 11.20 -1.66 -4.39
CA VAL A 226 10.31 -2.09 -3.30
C VAL A 226 9.79 -0.88 -2.54
N LEU A 227 8.49 -0.83 -2.26
CA LEU A 227 7.85 0.24 -1.49
C LEU A 227 7.51 -0.25 -0.09
N ARG A 228 7.83 0.55 0.92
CA ARG A 228 7.57 0.30 2.34
C ARG A 228 6.96 1.53 3.01
N SER A 229 6.25 1.32 4.11
CA SER A 229 5.63 2.42 4.85
C SER A 229 5.52 2.11 6.34
N LEU A 230 5.65 3.14 7.16
CA LEU A 230 5.34 3.08 8.60
C LEU A 230 3.85 3.35 8.91
N ALA A 231 3.02 3.51 7.89
CA ALA A 231 1.61 3.87 8.06
C ALA A 231 0.75 2.75 8.64
N LYS A 232 1.02 1.48 8.28
CA LYS A 232 0.13 0.35 8.57
C LYS A 232 0.52 -0.37 9.86
N THR A 233 1.79 -0.49 10.15
CA THR A 233 2.31 -1.21 11.32
C THR A 233 2.70 -0.29 12.46
N ALA A 234 3.49 0.76 12.21
CA ALA A 234 3.94 1.71 13.23
C ALA A 234 2.92 2.80 13.61
N GLY A 235 1.75 2.84 12.95
CA GLY A 235 0.69 3.79 13.29
C GLY A 235 0.93 5.23 12.83
N LEU A 236 1.76 5.43 11.79
CA LEU A 236 2.17 6.76 11.31
C LEU A 236 1.43 7.22 10.04
N ALA A 237 0.24 6.70 9.77
CA ALA A 237 -0.52 7.04 8.57
C ALA A 237 -0.73 8.56 8.40
N GLY A 238 -1.01 9.28 9.49
CA GLY A 238 -1.22 10.73 9.51
C GLY A 238 0.07 11.56 9.34
N LEU A 239 1.24 10.97 9.56
CA LEU A 239 2.53 11.65 9.45
C LEU A 239 3.15 11.53 8.06
N ARG A 240 2.62 10.65 7.21
CA ARG A 240 3.03 10.55 5.82
C ARG A 240 4.52 10.25 5.64
N ILE A 241 4.96 9.05 6.02
CA ILE A 241 6.34 8.59 5.79
C ILE A 241 6.35 7.23 5.09
N GLY A 242 7.09 7.14 4.00
CA GLY A 242 7.27 5.94 3.20
C GLY A 242 8.67 5.88 2.60
N PHE A 243 9.04 4.68 2.17
CA PHE A 243 10.37 4.39 1.63
C PHE A 243 10.26 3.68 0.29
N ALA A 244 11.20 3.99 -0.61
CA ALA A 244 11.48 3.19 -1.79
C ALA A 244 12.88 2.58 -1.64
N ILE A 245 13.03 1.29 -1.90
CA ILE A 245 14.26 0.53 -1.73
C ILE A 245 14.60 -0.10 -3.08
N GLY A 246 15.78 0.18 -3.61
CA GLY A 246 16.18 -0.26 -4.94
C GLY A 246 17.60 0.08 -5.31
N ALA A 247 17.98 -0.15 -6.56
CA ALA A 247 19.29 0.25 -7.05
C ALA A 247 19.50 1.77 -6.91
N ALA A 248 20.66 2.20 -6.41
CA ALA A 248 20.96 3.62 -6.18
C ALA A 248 20.69 4.53 -7.41
N PRO A 249 20.97 4.12 -8.66
CA PRO A 249 20.60 4.92 -9.82
C PRO A 249 19.08 5.07 -10.04
N VAL A 250 18.26 4.10 -9.59
CA VAL A 250 16.79 4.20 -9.66
C VAL A 250 16.29 5.17 -8.59
N ILE A 251 16.80 5.03 -7.37
CA ILE A 251 16.48 5.93 -6.25
C ILE A 251 16.85 7.38 -6.59
N ASP A 252 18.02 7.62 -7.15
CA ASP A 252 18.44 8.95 -7.60
C ASP A 252 17.45 9.54 -8.63
N ARG A 253 16.99 8.76 -9.62
CA ARG A 253 16.08 9.25 -10.66
C ARG A 253 14.70 9.61 -10.11
N ILE A 254 14.12 8.77 -9.26
CA ILE A 254 12.83 9.10 -8.62
C ILE A 254 12.96 10.27 -7.65
N GLY A 255 14.14 10.45 -7.02
CA GLY A 255 14.43 11.61 -6.18
C GLY A 255 14.49 12.93 -6.94
N ARG A 256 14.88 12.93 -8.22
CA ARG A 256 15.01 14.15 -9.05
C ARG A 256 13.67 14.83 -9.38
N VAL A 257 12.57 14.10 -9.29
CA VAL A 257 11.22 14.61 -9.61
C VAL A 257 10.40 14.94 -8.37
N THR A 258 11.03 14.91 -7.18
CA THR A 258 10.41 15.27 -5.90
C THR A 258 10.93 16.62 -5.40
N GLY A 259 10.16 17.26 -4.51
CA GLY A 259 10.61 18.47 -3.81
C GLY A 259 11.69 18.15 -2.77
N PRO A 260 12.57 19.12 -2.45
CA PRO A 260 13.66 18.89 -1.50
C PRO A 260 13.18 18.79 -0.04
N TYR A 261 11.95 19.16 0.27
CA TYR A 261 11.39 19.29 1.64
C TYR A 261 10.07 18.53 1.80
N ASP A 262 9.87 17.45 1.09
CA ASP A 262 8.59 16.73 1.02
C ASP A 262 8.15 16.13 2.37
N ILE A 263 9.10 15.68 3.20
CA ILE A 263 8.80 15.05 4.48
C ILE A 263 8.98 16.09 5.58
N ASN A 264 7.96 16.24 6.40
CA ASN A 264 7.98 17.18 7.52
C ASN A 264 8.83 16.67 8.70
N SER A 265 9.34 17.58 9.54
CA SER A 265 10.22 17.28 10.68
C SER A 265 9.58 16.32 11.69
N PHE A 266 8.25 16.41 11.90
CA PHE A 266 7.53 15.50 12.80
C PHE A 266 7.57 14.06 12.30
N ALA A 267 7.42 13.86 10.98
CA ALA A 267 7.50 12.56 10.36
C ALA A 267 8.90 11.97 10.45
N VAL A 268 9.95 12.78 10.27
CA VAL A 268 11.36 12.36 10.42
C VAL A 268 11.62 11.89 11.84
N THR A 269 11.28 12.70 12.84
CA THR A 269 11.45 12.36 14.26
C THR A 269 10.66 11.10 14.64
N ALA A 270 9.42 11.00 14.17
CA ALA A 270 8.58 9.84 14.42
C ALA A 270 9.12 8.57 13.76
N ALA A 271 9.68 8.68 12.55
CA ALA A 271 10.25 7.56 11.83
C ALA A 271 11.48 7.01 12.55
N HIS A 272 12.41 7.86 13.00
CA HIS A 272 13.55 7.42 13.81
C HIS A 272 13.12 6.66 15.07
N ALA A 273 12.15 7.19 15.82
CA ALA A 273 11.64 6.55 17.00
C ALA A 273 10.92 5.22 16.71
N ALA A 274 10.14 5.15 15.63
CA ALA A 274 9.43 3.95 15.23
C ALA A 274 10.36 2.84 14.74
N LEU A 275 11.38 3.18 13.93
CA LEU A 275 12.40 2.22 13.46
C LEU A 275 13.24 1.65 14.61
N ALA A 276 13.45 2.42 15.68
CA ALA A 276 14.14 1.97 16.88
C ALA A 276 13.26 1.11 17.82
N ASP A 277 11.93 1.10 17.64
CA ASP A 277 10.98 0.36 18.49
C ASP A 277 10.29 -0.77 17.71
N GLN A 278 11.08 -1.65 17.10
CA GLN A 278 10.56 -2.79 16.33
C GLN A 278 9.70 -3.72 17.20
N ALA A 279 10.02 -3.85 18.48
CA ALA A 279 9.26 -4.69 19.43
C ALA A 279 7.78 -4.27 19.54
N TYR A 280 7.50 -2.96 19.48
CA TYR A 280 6.12 -2.45 19.46
C TYR A 280 5.40 -2.86 18.16
N VAL A 281 6.06 -2.72 17.03
CA VAL A 281 5.53 -3.13 15.72
C VAL A 281 5.20 -4.63 15.72
N ASP A 282 6.12 -5.47 16.20
CA ASP A 282 5.95 -6.93 16.26
C ASP A 282 4.78 -7.33 17.18
N SER A 283 4.63 -6.63 18.31
CA SER A 283 3.52 -6.87 19.23
C SER A 283 2.17 -6.51 18.61
N TYR A 284 2.11 -5.40 17.87
CA TYR A 284 0.91 -4.99 17.13
C TYR A 284 0.56 -5.99 16.03
N VAL A 285 1.53 -6.40 15.23
CA VAL A 285 1.34 -7.40 14.15
C VAL A 285 0.81 -8.71 14.76
N THR A 286 1.40 -9.19 15.84
CA THR A 286 0.95 -10.40 16.55
C THR A 286 -0.51 -10.27 17.00
N GLU A 287 -0.89 -9.13 17.57
CA GLU A 287 -2.29 -8.90 18.00
C GLU A 287 -3.26 -8.90 16.82
N VAL A 288 -2.90 -8.24 15.70
CA VAL A 288 -3.72 -8.21 14.48
C VAL A 288 -3.90 -9.62 13.90
N LEU A 289 -2.85 -10.42 13.85
CA LEU A 289 -2.93 -11.80 13.34
C LEU A 289 -3.83 -12.66 14.23
N ARG A 290 -3.72 -12.55 15.56
CA ARG A 290 -4.61 -13.21 16.52
C ARG A 290 -6.08 -12.77 16.34
N ALA A 291 -6.31 -11.48 16.18
CA ALA A 291 -7.63 -10.92 15.98
C ALA A 291 -8.24 -11.37 14.63
N ARG A 292 -7.40 -11.50 13.58
CA ARG A 292 -7.81 -12.04 12.28
C ARG A 292 -8.28 -13.48 12.41
N ASP A 293 -7.52 -14.33 13.06
CA ASP A 293 -7.88 -15.73 13.25
C ASP A 293 -9.19 -15.85 14.04
N TRP A 294 -9.36 -15.03 15.07
CA TRP A 294 -10.58 -14.99 15.86
C TRP A 294 -11.82 -14.63 15.00
N ILE A 295 -11.75 -13.56 14.23
CA ILE A 295 -12.90 -13.12 13.41
C ILE A 295 -13.20 -14.10 12.27
N VAL A 296 -12.18 -14.70 11.65
CA VAL A 296 -12.33 -15.72 10.62
C VAL A 296 -13.10 -16.93 11.18
N GLN A 297 -12.75 -17.41 12.38
CA GLN A 297 -13.48 -18.49 13.06
C GLN A 297 -14.96 -18.12 13.31
N LYS A 298 -15.24 -16.86 13.69
CA LYS A 298 -16.62 -16.40 13.89
C LYS A 298 -17.43 -16.38 12.59
N LEU A 299 -16.82 -15.86 11.51
CA LEU A 299 -17.45 -15.82 10.18
C LEU A 299 -17.71 -17.24 9.64
N GLN A 300 -16.76 -18.16 9.80
CA GLN A 300 -16.92 -19.57 9.43
C GLN A 300 -18.05 -20.24 10.23
N GLY A 301 -18.04 -20.07 11.55
CA GLY A 301 -19.06 -20.66 12.43
C GLY A 301 -20.47 -20.14 12.17
N ALA A 302 -20.60 -18.93 11.63
CA ALA A 302 -21.88 -18.32 11.23
C ALA A 302 -22.25 -18.58 9.74
N GLY A 303 -21.41 -19.27 8.97
CA GLY A 303 -21.66 -19.51 7.55
C GLY A 303 -21.55 -18.26 6.67
N VAL A 304 -20.93 -17.19 7.14
CA VAL A 304 -20.81 -15.93 6.41
C VAL A 304 -19.73 -16.07 5.34
N ARG A 305 -20.08 -15.75 4.08
CA ARG A 305 -19.10 -15.71 2.99
C ARG A 305 -18.06 -14.65 3.26
N HIS A 306 -16.79 -15.05 3.29
CA HIS A 306 -15.65 -14.16 3.53
C HIS A 306 -14.42 -14.64 2.78
N HIS A 307 -13.43 -13.74 2.67
CA HIS A 307 -12.10 -14.07 2.17
C HIS A 307 -11.05 -13.35 3.02
N ALA A 308 -10.14 -14.11 3.59
CA ALA A 308 -9.03 -13.61 4.40
C ALA A 308 -7.74 -14.32 3.98
N ALA A 309 -6.77 -13.57 3.47
CA ALA A 309 -5.49 -14.10 3.01
C ALA A 309 -4.33 -13.32 3.65
N GLY A 310 -3.75 -12.33 2.99
CA GLY A 310 -2.69 -11.48 3.53
C GLY A 310 -3.21 -10.11 4.01
N GLY A 311 -2.35 -9.38 4.72
CA GLY A 311 -2.62 -8.04 5.21
C GLY A 311 -3.43 -7.97 6.50
N ASN A 312 -3.75 -6.74 6.92
CA ASN A 312 -4.56 -6.42 8.09
C ASN A 312 -6.02 -6.13 7.73
N TYR A 313 -6.58 -6.88 6.81
CA TYR A 313 -7.96 -6.74 6.34
C TYR A 313 -8.50 -8.07 5.82
N LEU A 314 -9.82 -8.13 5.66
CA LEU A 314 -10.53 -9.22 5.02
C LEU A 314 -11.76 -8.69 4.24
N LEU A 315 -12.30 -9.52 3.37
CA LEU A 315 -13.54 -9.25 2.63
C LEU A 315 -14.68 -10.09 3.23
N ILE A 316 -15.86 -9.47 3.39
CA ILE A 316 -17.09 -10.12 3.87
C ILE A 316 -18.19 -9.80 2.87
N TRP A 317 -18.96 -10.81 2.44
CA TRP A 317 -20.18 -10.64 1.65
C TRP A 317 -21.39 -10.82 2.57
N PRO A 318 -22.02 -9.71 3.02
CA PRO A 318 -23.24 -9.77 3.83
C PRO A 318 -24.42 -10.29 3.00
N GLU A 319 -25.48 -10.75 3.67
CA GLU A 319 -26.74 -11.16 3.02
C GLU A 319 -27.57 -9.96 2.53
N HIS A 320 -27.51 -8.85 3.28
CA HIS A 320 -28.16 -7.59 2.91
C HIS A 320 -27.29 -6.75 1.94
N PRO A 321 -27.88 -5.78 1.22
CA PRO A 321 -27.13 -4.87 0.36
C PRO A 321 -25.97 -4.21 1.12
N VAL A 322 -24.78 -4.24 0.51
CA VAL A 322 -23.53 -3.86 1.19
C VAL A 322 -23.53 -2.42 1.69
N GLU A 323 -24.18 -1.51 0.96
CA GLU A 323 -24.30 -0.10 1.34
C GLU A 323 -25.18 0.09 2.58
N GLU A 324 -26.24 -0.72 2.72
CA GLU A 324 -27.08 -0.67 3.91
C GLU A 324 -26.34 -1.19 5.13
N VAL A 325 -25.59 -2.28 4.99
CA VAL A 325 -24.77 -2.84 6.08
C VAL A 325 -23.68 -1.87 6.49
N GLU A 326 -22.98 -1.24 5.53
CA GLU A 326 -21.99 -0.18 5.80
C GLU A 326 -22.63 0.97 6.59
N GLN A 327 -23.82 1.43 6.18
CA GLN A 327 -24.52 2.51 6.87
C GLN A 327 -24.96 2.13 8.30
N ARG A 328 -25.49 0.92 8.52
CA ARG A 328 -25.88 0.42 9.85
C ARG A 328 -24.66 0.29 10.77
N LEU A 329 -23.53 -0.22 10.26
CA LEU A 329 -22.27 -0.28 11.01
C LEU A 329 -21.78 1.13 11.38
N ARG A 330 -21.87 2.10 10.45
CA ARG A 330 -21.52 3.49 10.73
C ARG A 330 -22.39 4.07 11.84
N GLN A 331 -23.69 3.81 11.85
CA GLN A 331 -24.62 4.21 12.93
C GLN A 331 -24.26 3.56 14.27
N ALA A 332 -23.72 2.33 14.26
CA ALA A 332 -23.18 1.64 15.45
C ALA A 332 -21.78 2.14 15.86
N GLY A 333 -21.25 3.19 15.19
CA GLY A 333 -19.97 3.78 15.50
C GLY A 333 -18.76 3.02 14.94
N ILE A 334 -18.93 2.27 13.85
CA ILE A 334 -17.89 1.48 13.19
C ILE A 334 -17.83 1.83 11.70
N LEU A 335 -16.61 2.14 11.22
CA LEU A 335 -16.36 2.40 9.81
C LEU A 335 -15.78 1.17 9.14
N VAL A 336 -16.34 0.78 8.02
CA VAL A 336 -15.84 -0.24 7.10
C VAL A 336 -15.83 0.32 5.69
N ARG A 337 -15.36 -0.41 4.69
CA ARG A 337 -15.30 0.06 3.31
C ARG A 337 -16.15 -0.82 2.40
N SER A 338 -17.22 -0.25 1.80
CA SER A 338 -17.94 -0.91 0.72
C SER A 338 -17.05 -1.10 -0.51
N MET A 339 -17.10 -2.28 -1.10
CA MET A 339 -16.47 -2.64 -2.36
C MET A 339 -17.50 -2.74 -3.49
N ALA A 340 -18.64 -2.10 -3.35
CA ALA A 340 -19.68 -2.04 -4.38
C ALA A 340 -19.10 -1.61 -5.73
N ALA A 341 -19.55 -2.25 -6.79
CA ALA A 341 -19.12 -2.04 -8.18
C ALA A 341 -17.62 -2.26 -8.44
N LYS A 342 -16.88 -2.91 -7.51
CA LYS A 342 -15.48 -3.28 -7.75
C LYS A 342 -15.40 -4.65 -8.43
N PRO A 343 -14.63 -4.79 -9.52
CA PRO A 343 -14.50 -6.06 -10.22
C PRO A 343 -14.14 -7.21 -9.28
N LEU A 344 -14.74 -8.38 -9.48
CA LEU A 344 -14.56 -9.63 -8.75
C LEU A 344 -14.97 -9.63 -7.26
N ILE A 345 -15.06 -8.46 -6.62
CA ILE A 345 -15.36 -8.31 -5.17
C ILE A 345 -16.60 -7.49 -4.90
N ASP A 346 -17.41 -7.26 -5.93
CA ASP A 346 -18.69 -6.55 -5.78
C ASP A 346 -19.56 -7.14 -4.68
N GLY A 347 -20.31 -6.29 -4.00
CA GLY A 347 -21.17 -6.68 -2.88
C GLY A 347 -20.44 -7.05 -1.60
N SER A 348 -19.11 -6.89 -1.52
CA SER A 348 -18.35 -7.13 -0.29
C SER A 348 -18.05 -5.86 0.50
N LEU A 349 -17.82 -6.05 1.81
CA LEU A 349 -17.19 -5.09 2.70
C LEU A 349 -15.71 -5.46 2.84
N ARG A 350 -14.80 -4.50 2.68
CA ARG A 350 -13.44 -4.64 3.20
C ARG A 350 -13.42 -4.14 4.64
N VAL A 351 -12.99 -5.00 5.55
CA VAL A 351 -12.91 -4.73 6.98
C VAL A 351 -11.45 -4.81 7.42
N SER A 352 -10.90 -3.71 7.94
CA SER A 352 -9.58 -3.73 8.57
C SER A 352 -9.61 -4.54 9.86
N ILE A 353 -8.51 -5.21 10.16
CA ILE A 353 -8.35 -5.96 11.41
C ILE A 353 -7.73 -5.05 12.46
N GLY A 354 -8.45 -4.84 13.54
CA GLY A 354 -7.97 -4.15 14.74
C GLY A 354 -7.49 -5.14 15.80
N THR A 355 -7.59 -4.74 17.09
CA THR A 355 -7.35 -5.65 18.21
C THR A 355 -8.48 -6.69 18.33
N THR A 356 -8.23 -7.77 19.07
CA THR A 356 -9.25 -8.79 19.36
C THR A 356 -10.51 -8.16 19.98
N GLU A 357 -10.36 -7.20 20.90
CA GLU A 357 -11.49 -6.49 21.52
C GLU A 357 -12.28 -5.67 20.49
N GLN A 358 -11.57 -4.96 19.58
CA GLN A 358 -12.19 -4.19 18.51
C GLN A 358 -12.93 -5.11 17.52
N MET A 359 -12.40 -6.29 17.22
CA MET A 359 -13.06 -7.26 16.36
C MET A 359 -14.27 -7.91 17.04
N GLN A 360 -14.27 -8.08 18.36
CA GLN A 360 -15.44 -8.50 19.13
C GLN A 360 -16.56 -7.45 19.07
N ARG A 361 -16.23 -6.17 19.21
CA ARG A 361 -17.18 -5.06 19.05
C ARG A 361 -17.72 -5.03 17.61
N PHE A 362 -16.87 -5.15 16.60
CA PHE A 362 -17.29 -5.25 15.21
C PHE A 362 -18.25 -6.42 14.98
N TRP A 363 -17.91 -7.62 15.46
CA TRP A 363 -18.74 -8.81 15.27
C TRP A 363 -20.14 -8.66 15.87
N THR A 364 -20.22 -8.10 17.07
CA THR A 364 -21.52 -7.85 17.73
C THR A 364 -22.39 -6.91 16.91
N ALA A 365 -21.80 -5.83 16.37
CA ALA A 365 -22.53 -4.87 15.52
C ALA A 365 -22.87 -5.47 14.14
N TYR A 366 -21.98 -6.28 13.56
CA TYR A 366 -22.18 -6.94 12.27
C TYR A 366 -23.40 -7.89 12.31
N LEU A 367 -23.54 -8.69 13.35
CA LEU A 367 -24.71 -9.58 13.53
C LEU A 367 -26.06 -8.86 13.60
N GLN A 368 -26.06 -7.57 13.92
CA GLN A 368 -27.26 -6.74 13.94
C GLN A 368 -27.49 -5.97 12.63
N ALA A 369 -26.42 -5.80 11.86
CA ALA A 369 -26.41 -5.00 10.65
C ALA A 369 -26.55 -5.82 9.35
N ALA A 370 -26.08 -7.07 9.36
CA ALA A 370 -26.00 -7.96 8.20
C ALA A 370 -27.29 -8.73 7.92
#